data_0097a2082df6f5c2f0867b67d7405c2f
#
_entry.id   0097a2082df6f5c2f0867b67d7405c2f
#
_cell.length_a   1.000
_cell.length_b   1.000
_cell.length_c   1.000
_cell.angle_alpha   90.00
_cell.angle_beta   90.00
_cell.angle_gamma   90.00
#
_symmetry.space_group_name_H-M   'P 1'
#
loop_
_entity.id
_entity.type
_entity.pdbx_description
1 polymer ?
#
loop_
_entity_poly.entity_id
_entity_poly.type
_entity_poly.pdbx_seq_one_letter_code
_entity_poly.pdbx_strand_id
1 'polypeptide(L)'
;DINKNGLIDAYDISVVATQLEDEADQPQEEADKKDEEEDKAGGDDEKKKSAEEAKKKVRVDGTLLLSADKKRYSRGDAVKVSVKGRNLRLVNALSFALPYDPKDLEFVGVEVKNMKNMENLTNDRLHTNGTKALYPTFVNIGDKEPVEGTSELFVLKFKARRDMKFQPKLTDGMVVDKKLNTKKL
;
A
#
# COMPACT_ATOMS: atom_id res chain seq x y z
N ASP A 1 14.79 5.10 -1.04
CA ASP A 1 14.57 3.82 -0.34
C ASP A 1 14.86 4.03 1.15
N ILE A 2 13.83 4.38 1.90
CA ILE A 2 13.91 4.77 3.32
C ILE A 2 14.17 3.55 4.19
N ASN A 3 13.55 2.41 3.89
CA ASN A 3 13.71 1.16 4.62
C ASN A 3 14.89 0.30 4.14
N LYS A 4 15.64 0.77 3.13
CA LYS A 4 16.85 0.14 2.56
C LYS A 4 16.63 -1.28 2.05
N ASN A 5 15.43 -1.59 1.54
CA ASN A 5 15.11 -2.90 0.96
C ASN A 5 15.44 -3.01 -0.55
N GLY A 6 15.99 -1.95 -1.15
CA GLY A 6 16.37 -1.87 -2.56
C GLY A 6 15.21 -1.51 -3.50
N LEU A 7 14.02 -1.23 -2.97
CA LEU A 7 12.82 -0.84 -3.72
C LEU A 7 12.29 0.49 -3.20
N ILE A 8 11.62 1.24 -4.06
CA ILE A 8 10.75 2.35 -3.63
C ILE A 8 9.34 1.78 -3.66
N ASP A 9 8.80 1.47 -2.50
CA ASP A 9 7.50 0.83 -2.33
C ASP A 9 6.49 1.74 -1.60
N ALA A 10 5.35 1.17 -1.23
CA ALA A 10 4.30 1.91 -0.56
C ALA A 10 4.75 2.50 0.79
N TYR A 11 5.70 1.86 1.47
CA TYR A 11 6.25 2.38 2.73
C TYR A 11 7.03 3.67 2.51
N ASP A 12 7.98 3.67 1.56
CA ASP A 12 8.81 4.85 1.27
C ASP A 12 7.95 6.06 0.89
N ILE A 13 6.94 5.83 0.05
CA ILE A 13 6.05 6.89 -0.42
C ILE A 13 5.16 7.38 0.73
N SER A 14 4.68 6.48 1.60
CA SER A 14 3.87 6.87 2.77
C SER A 14 4.64 7.72 3.76
N VAL A 15 5.92 7.42 4.00
CA VAL A 15 6.78 8.25 4.87
C VAL A 15 6.93 9.66 4.30
N VAL A 16 7.19 9.79 3.01
CA VAL A 16 7.31 11.10 2.35
C VAL A 16 5.99 11.86 2.40
N ALA A 17 4.86 11.18 2.14
CA ALA A 17 3.55 11.81 2.19
C ALA A 17 3.22 12.37 3.59
N THR A 18 3.53 11.61 4.64
CA THR A 18 3.32 12.05 6.04
C THR A 18 4.17 13.27 6.38
N GLN A 19 5.43 13.31 5.94
CA GLN A 19 6.31 14.46 6.18
C GLN A 19 5.82 15.74 5.49
N LEU A 20 5.25 15.62 4.28
CA LEU A 20 4.68 16.77 3.58
C LEU A 20 3.42 17.33 4.26
N GLU A 21 2.65 16.50 4.97
CA GLU A 21 1.49 16.92 5.75
C GLU A 21 1.94 17.72 7.00
N ASP A 22 2.98 17.25 7.68
CA ASP A 22 3.52 17.91 8.89
C ASP A 22 4.12 19.30 8.57
N GLU A 23 4.71 19.48 7.38
CA GLU A 23 5.24 20.80 6.97
C GLU A 23 4.14 21.79 6.56
N ALA A 24 2.98 21.33 6.14
CA ALA A 24 1.87 22.19 5.73
C ALA A 24 1.09 22.79 6.93
N ASP A 25 1.22 22.20 8.12
CA ASP A 25 0.44 22.58 9.32
C ASP A 25 1.25 23.34 10.38
N GLN A 26 2.47 23.83 10.06
CA GLN A 26 3.24 24.66 10.97
C GLN A 26 2.93 26.16 10.76
N PRO A 27 2.23 26.84 11.69
CA PRO A 27 2.30 28.27 11.81
C PRO A 27 3.71 28.64 12.31
N GLN A 28 4.36 29.57 11.63
CA GLN A 28 5.59 30.19 12.11
C GLN A 28 5.29 30.92 13.42
N GLU A 29 5.72 30.39 14.55
CA GLU A 29 5.88 31.15 15.79
C GLU A 29 7.32 31.06 16.28
N GLU A 30 7.89 32.28 16.40
CA GLU A 30 9.23 32.55 16.90
C GLU A 30 9.37 32.19 18.38
N ALA A 31 10.61 31.91 18.71
CA ALA A 31 11.15 31.61 20.04
C ALA A 31 10.62 32.48 21.19
N ASP A 32 10.38 31.86 22.34
CA ASP A 32 11.05 32.31 23.56
C ASP A 32 11.15 31.22 24.64
N LYS A 33 12.31 31.25 25.33
CA LYS A 33 12.73 30.36 26.40
C LYS A 33 12.01 30.64 27.71
N LYS A 34 11.77 29.61 28.53
CA LYS A 34 12.28 29.55 29.91
C LYS A 34 11.96 28.25 30.61
N ASP A 35 13.00 27.79 31.30
CA ASP A 35 13.05 26.71 32.29
C ASP A 35 12.09 26.92 33.47
N GLU A 36 11.66 25.82 34.10
CA GLU A 36 11.84 25.58 35.53
C GLU A 36 11.27 24.23 35.97
N GLU A 37 12.03 23.58 36.82
CA GLU A 37 11.87 22.28 37.47
C GLU A 37 10.79 22.27 38.57
N GLU A 38 10.35 21.13 38.97
CA GLU A 38 10.31 20.41 40.26
C GLU A 38 8.98 19.73 40.60
N ASP A 39 9.02 18.42 40.70
CA ASP A 39 8.91 17.51 41.83
C ASP A 39 7.57 17.37 42.60
N LYS A 40 7.10 16.14 42.67
CA LYS A 40 6.72 15.24 43.77
C LYS A 40 5.51 14.35 43.53
N ALA A 41 5.81 13.08 43.46
CA ALA A 41 5.44 11.91 44.27
C ALA A 41 4.02 11.77 44.86
N GLY A 42 3.45 10.57 44.65
CA GLY A 42 2.50 9.97 45.58
C GLY A 42 1.38 9.12 44.95
N GLY A 43 1.58 7.83 44.88
CA GLY A 43 0.70 6.71 45.19
C GLY A 43 -0.70 6.63 44.57
N ASP A 44 -0.93 5.56 43.78
CA ASP A 44 -1.92 4.53 44.08
C ASP A 44 -1.87 3.44 42.99
N ASP A 45 -1.29 2.31 43.35
CA ASP A 45 -1.45 1.01 42.71
C ASP A 45 -2.83 0.51 43.06
N GLU A 46 -3.73 0.40 42.09
CA GLU A 46 -4.80 -0.62 42.03
C GLU A 46 -5.85 -0.42 40.92
N LYS A 47 -5.63 0.48 39.96
CA LYS A 47 -6.54 0.65 38.80
C LYS A 47 -5.93 0.33 37.42
N LYS A 48 -4.81 -0.36 37.39
CA LYS A 48 -4.08 -0.66 36.14
C LYS A 48 -4.38 -2.00 35.47
N LYS A 49 -5.23 -2.86 36.05
CA LYS A 49 -5.51 -4.19 35.49
C LYS A 49 -6.74 -4.29 34.59
N SER A 50 -7.64 -3.32 34.59
CA SER A 50 -8.84 -3.39 33.71
C SER A 50 -8.77 -2.54 32.44
N ALA A 51 -7.72 -1.72 32.29
CA ALA A 51 -7.53 -0.87 31.11
C ALA A 51 -6.56 -1.47 30.08
N GLU A 52 -5.92 -2.58 30.39
CA GLU A 52 -4.91 -3.20 29.52
C GLU A 52 -5.48 -4.22 28.53
N GLU A 53 -6.67 -4.77 28.82
CA GLU A 53 -7.38 -5.67 27.88
C GLU A 53 -8.18 -4.95 26.78
N ALA A 54 -8.42 -3.64 26.87
CA ALA A 54 -9.23 -2.87 25.92
C ALA A 54 -8.42 -2.22 24.79
N LYS A 55 -7.10 -2.28 24.82
CA LYS A 55 -6.25 -1.85 23.70
C LYS A 55 -5.80 -3.03 22.85
N LYS A 56 -6.70 -3.78 22.27
CA LYS A 56 -6.42 -4.60 21.11
C LYS A 56 -5.93 -3.64 20.02
N LYS A 57 -4.62 -3.51 19.89
CA LYS A 57 -3.95 -2.58 18.99
C LYS A 57 -4.49 -2.85 17.59
N VAL A 58 -5.42 -2.03 17.11
CA VAL A 58 -5.96 -2.16 15.76
C VAL A 58 -4.78 -1.94 14.81
N ARG A 59 -4.41 -2.98 14.06
CA ARG A 59 -3.27 -2.98 13.14
C ARG A 59 -3.78 -3.10 11.71
N VAL A 60 -2.97 -2.60 10.78
CA VAL A 60 -3.20 -2.83 9.36
C VAL A 60 -3.25 -4.34 9.08
N ASP A 61 -4.25 -4.77 8.31
CA ASP A 61 -4.47 -6.18 7.97
C ASP A 61 -5.12 -6.31 6.59
N GLY A 62 -5.19 -7.54 6.09
CA GLY A 62 -5.84 -7.92 4.86
C GLY A 62 -4.99 -8.83 3.99
N THR A 63 -5.58 -9.24 2.87
CA THR A 63 -4.92 -10.01 1.80
C THR A 63 -5.37 -9.50 0.45
N LEU A 64 -4.53 -9.69 -0.57
CA LEU A 64 -4.88 -9.42 -1.96
C LEU A 64 -5.02 -10.73 -2.74
N LEU A 65 -6.03 -10.80 -3.59
CA LEU A 65 -6.28 -11.91 -4.50
C LEU A 65 -6.24 -11.38 -5.93
N LEU A 66 -5.41 -12.01 -6.76
CA LEU A 66 -5.31 -11.73 -8.18
C LEU A 66 -6.01 -12.80 -9.00
N SER A 67 -6.81 -12.39 -9.97
CA SER A 67 -7.45 -13.32 -10.91
C SER A 67 -7.46 -12.74 -12.32
N ALA A 68 -7.00 -13.53 -13.30
CA ALA A 68 -7.17 -13.21 -14.70
C ALA A 68 -8.60 -13.58 -15.16
N ASP A 69 -9.14 -12.82 -16.11
CA ASP A 69 -10.48 -13.05 -16.66
C ASP A 69 -10.57 -14.34 -17.48
N LYS A 70 -9.44 -14.81 -18.05
CA LYS A 70 -9.32 -16.08 -18.79
C LYS A 70 -8.03 -16.80 -18.38
N LYS A 71 -7.95 -18.09 -18.68
CA LYS A 71 -6.73 -18.90 -18.50
C LYS A 71 -5.83 -18.93 -19.75
N ARG A 72 -6.40 -18.68 -20.92
CA ARG A 72 -5.70 -18.67 -22.23
C ARG A 72 -6.11 -17.44 -23.01
N TYR A 73 -5.17 -16.90 -23.72
CA TYR A 73 -5.33 -15.71 -24.54
C TYR A 73 -4.69 -15.95 -25.91
N SER A 74 -5.30 -15.39 -26.94
CA SER A 74 -4.75 -15.32 -28.28
C SER A 74 -4.05 -13.98 -28.49
N ARG A 75 -3.15 -13.92 -29.45
CA ARG A 75 -2.47 -12.67 -29.82
C ARG A 75 -3.49 -11.56 -30.11
N GLY A 76 -3.31 -10.43 -29.46
CA GLY A 76 -4.18 -9.26 -29.60
C GLY A 76 -5.30 -9.19 -28.55
N ASP A 77 -5.56 -10.26 -27.80
CA ASP A 77 -6.59 -10.26 -26.76
C ASP A 77 -6.28 -9.24 -25.67
N ALA A 78 -7.35 -8.61 -25.17
CA ALA A 78 -7.30 -7.85 -23.91
C ALA A 78 -7.23 -8.84 -22.74
N VAL A 79 -6.28 -8.62 -21.85
CA VAL A 79 -6.07 -9.41 -20.63
C VAL A 79 -6.41 -8.52 -19.43
N LYS A 80 -7.35 -8.96 -18.60
CA LYS A 80 -7.76 -8.24 -17.41
C LYS A 80 -7.38 -9.04 -16.17
N VAL A 81 -6.63 -8.39 -15.27
CA VAL A 81 -6.27 -8.96 -13.96
C VAL A 81 -7.01 -8.17 -12.90
N SER A 82 -8.03 -8.79 -12.31
CA SER A 82 -8.79 -8.25 -11.20
C SER A 82 -7.98 -8.41 -9.92
N VAL A 83 -7.84 -7.32 -9.17
CA VAL A 83 -7.20 -7.28 -7.86
C VAL A 83 -8.26 -7.02 -6.81
N LYS A 84 -8.50 -8.01 -5.94
CA LYS A 84 -9.49 -7.96 -4.87
C LYS A 84 -8.80 -7.89 -3.52
N GLY A 85 -9.19 -6.92 -2.71
CA GLY A 85 -8.87 -6.89 -1.30
C GLY A 85 -9.81 -7.80 -0.52
N ARG A 86 -9.29 -8.51 0.48
CA ARG A 86 -10.07 -9.35 1.38
C ARG A 86 -9.74 -9.02 2.82
N ASN A 87 -10.78 -8.67 3.60
CA ASN A 87 -10.66 -8.29 5.01
C ASN A 87 -9.61 -7.20 5.24
N LEU A 88 -9.55 -6.21 4.34
CA LEU A 88 -8.67 -5.08 4.48
C LEU A 88 -9.06 -4.28 5.72
N ARG A 89 -8.06 -3.80 6.45
CA ARG A 89 -8.23 -2.97 7.64
C ARG A 89 -7.15 -1.91 7.69
N LEU A 90 -7.57 -0.65 7.81
CA LEU A 90 -6.71 0.53 7.94
C LEU A 90 -5.66 0.68 6.82
N VAL A 91 -5.96 0.22 5.61
CA VAL A 91 -5.00 0.29 4.50
C VAL A 91 -4.94 1.71 3.96
N ASN A 92 -3.83 2.39 4.23
CA ASN A 92 -3.53 3.75 3.75
C ASN A 92 -2.60 3.76 2.54
N ALA A 93 -1.80 2.70 2.38
CA ALA A 93 -1.05 2.44 1.16
C ALA A 93 -0.93 0.95 0.90
N LEU A 94 -0.79 0.59 -0.37
CA LEU A 94 -0.50 -0.78 -0.79
C LEU A 94 0.41 -0.78 -2.00
N SER A 95 1.27 -1.78 -2.06
CA SER A 95 2.07 -2.10 -3.25
C SER A 95 2.34 -3.60 -3.34
N PHE A 96 2.61 -4.07 -4.55
CA PHE A 96 3.11 -5.42 -4.79
C PHE A 96 3.82 -5.48 -6.14
N ALA A 97 4.58 -6.55 -6.38
CA ALA A 97 5.15 -6.84 -7.68
C ALA A 97 4.28 -7.89 -8.40
N LEU A 98 4.02 -7.66 -9.68
CA LEU A 98 3.42 -8.60 -10.61
C LEU A 98 4.41 -8.87 -11.74
N PRO A 99 5.27 -9.90 -11.62
CA PRO A 99 6.18 -10.29 -12.69
C PRO A 99 5.43 -10.74 -13.95
N TYR A 100 5.90 -10.32 -15.11
CA TYR A 100 5.38 -10.77 -16.41
C TYR A 100 6.48 -10.73 -17.48
N ASP A 101 6.29 -11.53 -18.56
CA ASP A 101 7.19 -11.48 -19.72
C ASP A 101 6.70 -10.42 -20.72
N PRO A 102 7.51 -9.41 -21.05
CA PRO A 102 7.16 -8.38 -22.04
C PRO A 102 7.03 -8.92 -23.47
N LYS A 103 7.52 -10.13 -23.73
CA LYS A 103 7.28 -10.83 -25.01
C LYS A 103 5.85 -11.36 -25.11
N ASP A 104 5.23 -11.66 -23.97
CA ASP A 104 3.88 -12.20 -23.86
C ASP A 104 2.82 -11.13 -23.68
N LEU A 105 3.10 -10.15 -22.84
CA LEU A 105 2.15 -9.14 -22.41
C LEU A 105 2.70 -7.73 -22.58
N GLU A 106 1.81 -6.82 -22.90
CA GLU A 106 2.03 -5.37 -22.88
C GLU A 106 1.10 -4.76 -21.84
N PHE A 107 1.68 -4.03 -20.90
CA PHE A 107 0.88 -3.28 -19.93
C PHE A 107 0.20 -2.09 -20.61
N VAL A 108 -1.12 -1.95 -20.39
CA VAL A 108 -1.95 -0.91 -21.00
C VAL A 108 -2.37 0.15 -19.97
N GLY A 109 -2.67 -0.26 -18.75
CA GLY A 109 -3.08 0.68 -17.71
C GLY A 109 -3.84 0.04 -16.55
N VAL A 110 -4.30 0.90 -15.65
CA VAL A 110 -5.05 0.52 -14.44
C VAL A 110 -6.44 1.13 -14.49
N GLU A 111 -7.44 0.34 -14.19
CA GLU A 111 -8.81 0.80 -13.98
C GLU A 111 -9.16 0.74 -12.49
N VAL A 112 -9.21 1.87 -11.82
CA VAL A 112 -9.53 1.97 -10.39
C VAL A 112 -11.02 1.72 -10.15
N LYS A 113 -11.38 0.90 -9.17
CA LYS A 113 -12.75 0.58 -8.76
C LYS A 113 -13.08 1.18 -7.39
N ASN A 114 -12.57 0.59 -6.31
CA ASN A 114 -12.90 0.97 -4.94
C ASN A 114 -11.70 1.55 -4.19
N MET A 115 -10.87 2.35 -4.88
CA MET A 115 -9.72 3.04 -4.30
C MET A 115 -9.67 4.51 -4.77
N LYS A 116 -10.83 5.15 -4.88
CA LYS A 116 -10.95 6.52 -5.43
C LYS A 116 -10.21 7.58 -4.61
N ASN A 117 -9.98 7.30 -3.33
CA ASN A 117 -9.28 8.21 -2.44
C ASN A 117 -7.76 8.07 -2.50
N MET A 118 -7.24 7.05 -3.19
CA MET A 118 -5.82 6.79 -3.29
C MET A 118 -5.24 7.27 -4.62
N GLU A 119 -4.07 7.85 -4.56
CA GLU A 119 -3.27 8.18 -5.74
C GLU A 119 -2.67 6.91 -6.33
N ASN A 120 -2.79 6.78 -7.65
CA ASN A 120 -2.24 5.64 -8.39
C ASN A 120 -0.84 5.99 -8.90
N LEU A 121 0.17 5.38 -8.30
CA LEU A 121 1.59 5.52 -8.64
C LEU A 121 2.16 4.26 -9.29
N THR A 122 1.31 3.48 -9.95
CA THR A 122 1.69 2.24 -10.63
C THR A 122 2.85 2.46 -11.61
N ASN A 123 3.89 1.65 -11.47
CA ASN A 123 5.10 1.74 -12.29
C ASN A 123 5.43 0.38 -12.94
N ASP A 124 5.85 0.43 -14.20
CA ASP A 124 6.27 -0.73 -14.99
C ASP A 124 7.79 -0.74 -15.11
N ARG A 125 8.48 -1.62 -14.38
CA ARG A 125 9.94 -1.67 -14.27
C ARG A 125 10.52 -2.93 -14.90
N LEU A 126 11.73 -2.79 -15.43
CA LEU A 126 12.55 -3.91 -15.88
C LEU A 126 13.38 -4.44 -14.70
N HIS A 127 13.30 -5.74 -14.42
CA HIS A 127 14.17 -6.39 -13.45
C HIS A 127 15.59 -6.61 -14.00
N THR A 128 16.56 -6.77 -13.09
CA THR A 128 17.95 -7.03 -13.42
C THR A 128 18.18 -8.34 -14.19
N ASN A 129 17.26 -9.30 -14.09
CA ASN A 129 17.30 -10.56 -14.84
C ASN A 129 16.63 -10.47 -16.22
N GLY A 130 16.25 -9.27 -16.69
CA GLY A 130 15.60 -9.06 -17.98
C GLY A 130 14.10 -9.33 -18.00
N THR A 131 13.48 -9.76 -16.89
CA THR A 131 12.03 -9.82 -16.77
C THR A 131 11.49 -8.46 -16.36
N LYS A 132 10.25 -8.15 -16.75
CA LYS A 132 9.52 -6.99 -16.26
C LYS A 132 8.66 -7.37 -15.08
N ALA A 133 8.49 -6.43 -14.16
CA ALA A 133 7.39 -6.47 -13.22
C ALA A 133 6.64 -5.15 -13.22
N LEU A 134 5.34 -5.26 -13.17
CA LEU A 134 4.48 -4.16 -12.82
C LEU A 134 4.47 -4.01 -11.30
N TYR A 135 4.58 -2.77 -10.84
CA TYR A 135 4.47 -2.41 -9.42
C TYR A 135 3.22 -1.55 -9.21
N PRO A 136 2.04 -2.18 -9.07
CA PRO A 136 0.86 -1.45 -8.64
C PRO A 136 1.11 -0.86 -7.26
N THR A 137 1.07 0.47 -7.19
CA THR A 137 1.32 1.22 -5.96
C THR A 137 0.23 2.26 -5.80
N PHE A 138 -0.44 2.23 -4.65
CA PHE A 138 -1.51 3.15 -4.30
C PHE A 138 -1.24 3.72 -2.92
N VAL A 139 -1.38 5.03 -2.79
CA VAL A 139 -1.12 5.75 -1.54
C VAL A 139 -2.24 6.75 -1.30
N ASN A 140 -2.73 6.79 -0.09
CA ASN A 140 -3.63 7.82 0.39
C ASN A 140 -2.79 9.06 0.76
N ILE A 141 -3.06 10.17 0.12
CA ILE A 141 -2.39 11.45 0.40
C ILE A 141 -3.43 12.37 1.04
N GLY A 142 -3.05 12.98 2.16
CA GLY A 142 -3.94 13.81 2.96
C GLY A 142 -4.82 13.00 3.92
N ASP A 143 -5.68 13.70 4.64
CA ASP A 143 -6.54 13.11 5.67
C ASP A 143 -7.80 12.46 5.05
N LYS A 144 -7.59 11.41 4.26
CA LYS A 144 -8.67 10.64 3.63
C LYS A 144 -8.87 9.31 4.37
N GLU A 145 -10.07 8.74 4.21
CA GLU A 145 -10.41 7.45 4.81
C GLU A 145 -9.58 6.30 4.24
N PRO A 146 -9.07 5.40 5.10
CA PRO A 146 -8.35 4.20 4.67
C PRO A 146 -9.27 3.25 3.89
N VAL A 147 -8.68 2.36 3.09
CA VAL A 147 -9.42 1.29 2.42
C VAL A 147 -9.65 0.15 3.39
N GLU A 148 -10.91 -0.28 3.50
CA GLU A 148 -11.36 -1.35 4.38
C GLU A 148 -12.30 -2.33 3.70
N GLY A 149 -12.46 -3.50 4.31
CA GLY A 149 -13.42 -4.51 3.91
C GLY A 149 -12.94 -5.45 2.80
N THR A 150 -13.90 -6.00 2.08
CA THR A 150 -13.67 -6.95 0.98
C THR A 150 -14.33 -6.40 -0.28
N SER A 151 -13.51 -6.04 -1.27
CA SER A 151 -13.99 -5.48 -2.54
C SER A 151 -12.99 -5.67 -3.66
N GLU A 152 -13.44 -5.50 -4.90
CA GLU A 152 -12.55 -5.34 -6.05
C GLU A 152 -11.94 -3.94 -6.00
N LEU A 153 -10.63 -3.85 -5.91
CA LEU A 153 -9.90 -2.61 -5.74
C LEU A 153 -9.64 -1.92 -7.09
N PHE A 154 -9.07 -2.68 -8.02
CA PHE A 154 -8.74 -2.20 -9.36
C PHE A 154 -8.53 -3.38 -10.31
N VAL A 155 -8.47 -3.07 -11.61
CA VAL A 155 -8.18 -4.02 -12.68
C VAL A 155 -6.95 -3.55 -13.42
N LEU A 156 -5.96 -4.44 -13.54
CA LEU A 156 -4.79 -4.22 -14.38
C LEU A 156 -5.13 -4.69 -15.80
N LYS A 157 -4.84 -3.86 -16.79
CA LYS A 157 -5.11 -4.12 -18.20
C LYS A 157 -3.83 -4.38 -18.94
N PHE A 158 -3.80 -5.49 -19.66
CA PHE A 158 -2.71 -5.86 -20.57
C PHE A 158 -3.28 -6.24 -21.93
N LYS A 159 -2.39 -6.32 -22.91
CA LYS A 159 -2.64 -6.86 -24.25
C LYS A 159 -1.72 -8.05 -24.47
N ALA A 160 -2.28 -9.17 -24.93
CA ALA A 160 -1.51 -10.36 -25.30
C ALA A 160 -0.75 -10.11 -26.60
N ARG A 161 0.56 -10.32 -26.59
CA ARG A 161 1.44 -10.18 -27.79
C ARG A 161 1.56 -11.46 -28.59
N ARG A 162 1.23 -12.58 -27.97
CA ARG A 162 1.18 -13.93 -28.61
C ARG A 162 0.16 -14.82 -27.89
N ASP A 163 -0.08 -15.98 -28.44
CA ASP A 163 -0.91 -16.99 -27.80
C ASP A 163 -0.22 -17.50 -26.53
N MET A 164 -0.92 -17.47 -25.40
CA MET A 164 -0.32 -17.74 -24.10
C MET A 164 -1.32 -18.26 -23.07
N LYS A 165 -0.78 -18.88 -22.02
CA LYS A 165 -1.48 -19.09 -20.75
C LYS A 165 -0.98 -18.07 -19.76
N PHE A 166 -1.87 -17.48 -18.98
CA PHE A 166 -1.49 -16.52 -17.95
C PHE A 166 -2.18 -16.82 -16.63
N GLN A 167 -1.37 -16.85 -15.59
CA GLN A 167 -1.83 -16.95 -14.22
C GLN A 167 -1.06 -15.89 -13.40
N PRO A 168 -1.71 -14.79 -13.03
CA PRO A 168 -1.06 -13.72 -12.28
C PRO A 168 -0.67 -14.23 -10.89
N LYS A 169 0.54 -13.87 -10.47
CA LYS A 169 1.06 -14.18 -9.14
C LYS A 169 1.63 -12.90 -8.53
N LEU A 170 1.17 -12.57 -7.35
CA LEU A 170 1.68 -11.47 -6.56
C LEU A 170 2.98 -11.89 -5.86
N THR A 171 3.97 -11.00 -5.85
CA THR A 171 5.19 -11.10 -5.04
C THR A 171 5.46 -9.76 -4.35
N ASP A 172 6.24 -9.79 -3.28
CA ASP A 172 6.69 -8.58 -2.54
C ASP A 172 5.56 -7.61 -2.19
N GLY A 173 4.42 -8.17 -1.79
CA GLY A 173 3.25 -7.39 -1.43
C GLY A 173 3.33 -6.81 -0.02
N MET A 174 2.85 -5.57 0.13
CA MET A 174 2.81 -4.85 1.40
C MET A 174 1.58 -3.95 1.47
N VAL A 175 1.01 -3.85 2.66
CA VAL A 175 0.04 -2.82 3.05
C VAL A 175 0.55 -2.03 4.23
N VAL A 176 0.20 -0.74 4.28
CA VAL A 176 0.69 0.24 5.27
C VAL A 176 -0.51 1.02 5.82
N ASP A 177 -0.53 1.32 7.12
CA ASP A 177 -1.50 2.24 7.74
C ASP A 177 -0.96 3.67 7.88
N LYS A 178 -1.80 4.61 8.36
CA LYS A 178 -1.41 6.01 8.61
C LYS A 178 -0.26 6.16 9.63
N LYS A 179 -0.04 5.16 10.49
CA LYS A 179 1.03 5.17 11.51
C LYS A 179 2.28 4.45 11.02
N LEU A 180 2.37 4.18 9.72
CA LEU A 180 3.47 3.47 9.08
C LEU A 180 3.68 2.03 9.59
N ASN A 181 2.67 1.43 10.25
CA ASN A 181 2.72 0.01 10.50
C ASN A 181 2.51 -0.74 9.19
N THR A 182 3.28 -1.80 9.01
CA THR A 182 3.29 -2.58 7.77
C THR A 182 2.80 -4.00 7.98
N LYS A 183 2.21 -4.58 6.94
CA LYS A 183 1.96 -6.01 6.83
C LYS A 183 2.37 -6.48 5.44
N LYS A 184 3.18 -7.54 5.39
CA LYS A 184 3.48 -8.27 4.14
C LYS A 184 2.29 -9.12 3.71
N LEU A 185 2.06 -9.20 2.40
CA LEU A 185 0.94 -9.90 1.76
C LEU A 185 1.36 -11.26 1.20
#